data_a730491969332d05e194bb0f91828486
#
_entry.id   a730491969332d05e194bb0f91828486
#
_cell.length_a   1.000
_cell.length_b   1.000
_cell.length_c   1.000
_cell.angle_alpha   90.00
_cell.angle_beta   90.00
_cell.angle_gamma   90.00
#
_symmetry.space_group_name_H-M   'P 1'
#
loop_
_entity.id
_entity.type
_entity.pdbx_description
1 polymer ?
#
loop_
_entity_poly.entity_id
_entity_poly.type
_entity_poly.pdbx_seq_one_letter_code
_entity_poly.pdbx_strand_id
1 'polypeptide(L)'
;MYILGISCYYHDSSAALLKDGKIITAVEEERFTRIKHDSSFPINSIKFCLKDEGITINDIDYIGFYEKPILKFERILYQHL
;
A
#
# COMPACT_ATOMS: atom_id res chain seq x y z
N MET A 1 8.88 -0.49 -12.86
CA MET A 1 8.65 -1.58 -11.87
C MET A 1 7.63 -1.13 -10.85
N TYR A 2 6.60 -1.92 -10.65
CA TYR A 2 5.56 -1.63 -9.67
C TYR A 2 5.74 -2.46 -8.42
N ILE A 3 5.66 -1.79 -7.28
CA ILE A 3 5.70 -2.43 -5.96
C ILE A 3 4.46 -2.02 -5.19
N LEU A 4 3.75 -3.00 -4.65
CA LEU A 4 2.58 -2.76 -3.80
C LEU A 4 2.97 -2.98 -2.36
N GLY A 5 2.87 -1.93 -1.54
CA GLY A 5 3.14 -2.00 -0.12
C GLY A 5 1.85 -2.11 0.67
N ILE A 6 1.80 -3.05 1.60
CA ILE A 6 0.59 -3.32 2.39
C ILE A 6 0.95 -3.29 3.87
N SER A 7 0.15 -2.57 4.64
CA SER A 7 0.21 -2.57 6.10
C SER A 7 -1.15 -2.98 6.63
N CYS A 8 -1.20 -4.00 7.51
CA CYS A 8 -2.45 -4.47 8.06
C CYS A 8 -2.24 -5.29 9.34
N TYR A 9 -3.35 -5.61 10.00
CA TYR A 9 -3.44 -6.49 11.16
C TYR A 9 -2.82 -6.00 12.45
N TYR A 10 -2.22 -4.82 12.45
CA TYR A 10 -1.59 -4.27 13.66
C TYR A 10 -2.18 -2.92 14.04
N HIS A 11 -2.15 -1.97 13.12
CA HIS A 11 -2.72 -0.65 13.30
C HIS A 11 -3.63 -0.34 12.11
N ASP A 12 -3.64 0.89 11.69
CA ASP A 12 -4.41 1.32 10.54
C ASP A 12 -3.93 0.64 9.27
N SER A 13 -4.81 -0.09 8.62
CA SER A 13 -4.48 -0.75 7.36
C SER A 13 -4.34 0.26 6.24
N SER A 14 -3.39 0.02 5.36
CA SER A 14 -3.14 0.92 4.23
C SER A 14 -2.48 0.16 3.09
N ALA A 15 -2.52 0.79 1.91
CA ALA A 15 -1.79 0.31 0.75
C ALA A 15 -1.10 1.49 0.09
N ALA A 16 0.08 1.23 -0.47
CA ALA A 16 0.82 2.21 -1.23
C ALA A 16 1.32 1.56 -2.50
N LEU A 17 1.19 2.26 -3.62
CA LEU A 17 1.71 1.80 -4.90
C LEU A 17 2.93 2.63 -5.26
N LEU A 18 4.04 1.94 -5.52
CA LEU A 18 5.29 2.57 -5.90
C LEU A 18 5.59 2.22 -7.36
N LYS A 19 6.09 3.19 -8.08
CA LYS A 19 6.57 3.01 -9.45
C LYS A 19 7.97 3.56 -9.54
N ASP A 20 8.91 2.69 -9.92
CA ASP A 20 10.32 3.07 -10.10
C ASP A 20 10.89 3.80 -8.88
N GLY A 21 10.54 3.32 -7.69
CA GLY A 21 11.05 3.85 -6.44
C GLY A 21 10.32 5.04 -5.86
N LYS A 22 9.23 5.49 -6.51
CA LYS A 22 8.45 6.63 -6.04
C LYS A 22 7.04 6.19 -5.64
N ILE A 23 6.55 6.71 -4.53
CA ILE A 23 5.17 6.49 -4.13
C ILE A 23 4.28 7.32 -5.06
N ILE A 24 3.40 6.64 -5.80
CA ILE A 24 2.47 7.32 -6.71
C ILE A 24 1.06 7.37 -6.17
N THR A 25 0.69 6.45 -5.28
CA THR A 25 -0.62 6.43 -4.63
C THR A 25 -0.48 5.79 -3.26
N ALA A 26 -1.12 6.36 -2.25
CA ALA A 26 -1.13 5.80 -0.91
C ALA A 26 -2.46 6.17 -0.25
N VAL A 27 -3.11 5.19 0.39
CA VAL A 27 -4.42 5.41 1.00
C VAL A 27 -4.65 4.45 2.15
N GLU A 28 -5.38 4.89 3.17
CA GLU A 28 -5.75 4.08 4.31
C GLU A 28 -7.12 3.43 4.09
N GLU A 29 -7.27 2.21 4.60
CA GLU A 29 -8.51 1.44 4.46
C GLU A 29 -9.68 2.12 5.17
N GLU A 30 -9.44 2.81 6.27
CA GLU A 30 -10.47 3.56 6.99
C GLU A 30 -11.22 4.52 6.06
N ARG A 31 -10.56 5.04 5.05
CA ARG A 31 -11.17 5.97 4.10
C ARG A 31 -12.37 5.35 3.38
N PHE A 32 -12.34 4.05 3.17
CA PHE A 32 -13.41 3.33 2.48
C PHE A 32 -14.40 2.69 3.44
N THR A 33 -13.91 2.08 4.51
CA THR A 33 -14.75 1.33 5.45
C THR A 33 -15.37 2.21 6.52
N ARG A 34 -14.79 3.39 6.78
CA ARG A 34 -15.21 4.31 7.84
C ARG A 34 -15.10 3.71 9.24
N ILE A 35 -14.35 2.63 9.37
CA ILE A 35 -14.06 2.01 10.67
C ILE A 35 -12.78 2.62 11.18
N LYS A 36 -12.86 3.32 12.33
CA LYS A 36 -11.70 3.98 12.92
C LYS A 36 -10.63 2.94 13.27
N HIS A 37 -9.39 3.20 12.84
CA HIS A 37 -8.25 2.30 13.05
C HIS A 37 -8.50 0.89 12.50
N ASP A 38 -9.16 0.82 11.35
CA ASP A 38 -9.41 -0.46 10.67
C ASP A 38 -8.09 -1.15 10.38
N SER A 39 -7.90 -2.34 10.95
CA SER A 39 -6.67 -3.12 10.79
C SER A 39 -6.87 -4.35 9.89
N SER A 40 -8.02 -4.46 9.26
CA SER A 40 -8.31 -5.58 8.35
C SER A 40 -7.44 -5.51 7.09
N PHE A 41 -7.43 -6.59 6.31
CA PHE A 41 -6.69 -6.58 5.04
C PHE A 41 -7.21 -5.45 4.15
N PRO A 42 -6.33 -4.57 3.63
CA PRO A 42 -6.75 -3.33 2.97
C PRO A 42 -7.17 -3.56 1.51
N ILE A 43 -8.20 -4.37 1.30
CA ILE A 43 -8.63 -4.73 -0.06
C ILE A 43 -9.12 -3.51 -0.86
N ASN A 44 -9.81 -2.57 -0.21
CA ASN A 44 -10.32 -1.39 -0.91
C ASN A 44 -9.20 -0.43 -1.25
N SER A 45 -8.21 -0.30 -0.37
CA SER A 45 -7.03 0.52 -0.62
C SER A 45 -6.23 -0.02 -1.79
N ILE A 46 -6.06 -1.33 -1.86
CA ILE A 46 -5.35 -1.99 -2.95
C ILE A 46 -6.10 -1.76 -4.27
N LYS A 47 -7.41 -1.97 -4.27
CA LYS A 47 -8.22 -1.74 -5.47
C LYS A 47 -8.13 -0.30 -5.94
N PHE A 48 -8.15 0.64 -5.00
CA PHE A 48 -8.03 2.06 -5.33
C PHE A 48 -6.69 2.37 -5.98
N CYS A 49 -5.59 1.86 -5.41
CA CYS A 49 -4.25 2.10 -5.95
C CYS A 49 -4.13 1.57 -7.38
N LEU A 50 -4.61 0.36 -7.63
CA LEU A 50 -4.53 -0.25 -8.95
C LEU A 50 -5.39 0.52 -9.96
N LYS A 51 -6.60 0.87 -9.57
CA LYS A 51 -7.52 1.60 -10.45
C LYS A 51 -7.00 3.00 -10.77
N ASP A 52 -6.43 3.69 -9.78
CA ASP A 52 -5.92 5.04 -9.95
C ASP A 52 -4.80 5.08 -10.97
N GLU A 53 -3.94 4.07 -10.99
CA GLU A 53 -2.85 3.98 -11.96
C GLU A 53 -3.28 3.32 -13.27
N GLY A 54 -4.45 2.68 -13.30
CA GLY A 54 -4.94 2.02 -14.49
C GLY A 54 -4.25 0.69 -14.78
N ILE A 55 -3.85 -0.02 -13.73
CA ILE A 55 -3.17 -1.31 -13.83
C ILE A 55 -3.94 -2.39 -13.11
N THR A 56 -3.50 -3.64 -13.27
CA THR A 56 -4.06 -4.79 -12.57
C THR A 56 -3.01 -5.41 -11.65
N ILE A 57 -3.44 -6.36 -10.83
CA ILE A 57 -2.52 -7.06 -9.93
C ILE A 57 -1.42 -7.78 -10.71
N ASN A 58 -1.67 -8.16 -11.95
CA ASN A 58 -0.68 -8.84 -12.78
C ASN A 58 0.48 -7.92 -13.18
N ASP A 59 0.29 -6.61 -13.06
CA ASP A 59 1.34 -5.64 -13.37
C ASP A 59 2.27 -5.39 -12.18
N ILE A 60 1.93 -5.91 -11.00
CA ILE A 60 2.73 -5.72 -9.80
C ILE A 60 3.91 -6.68 -9.82
N ASP A 61 5.11 -6.13 -9.70
CA ASP A 61 6.35 -6.92 -9.70
C ASP A 61 6.68 -7.48 -8.32
N TYR A 62 6.44 -6.70 -7.26
CA TYR A 62 6.73 -7.11 -5.88
C TYR A 62 5.63 -6.63 -4.95
N ILE A 63 5.35 -7.42 -3.92
CA ILE A 63 4.44 -7.07 -2.84
C ILE A 63 5.23 -7.10 -1.55
N GLY A 64 5.17 -6.00 -0.79
CA GLY A 64 5.83 -5.92 0.50
C GLY A 64 4.81 -5.70 1.60
N PHE A 65 4.99 -6.38 2.73
CA PHE A 65 4.16 -6.22 3.92
C PHE A 65 4.94 -5.45 4.97
N TYR A 66 4.26 -4.53 5.64
CA TYR A 66 4.90 -3.76 6.69
C TYR A 66 3.89 -3.33 7.74
N GLU A 67 4.27 -3.44 9.00
CA GLU A 67 3.38 -3.18 10.14
C GLU A 67 3.37 -1.73 10.59
N LYS A 68 4.14 -0.87 9.96
CA LYS A 68 4.33 0.51 10.39
C LYS A 68 3.89 1.51 9.32
N PRO A 69 3.84 2.80 9.64
CA PRO A 69 3.38 3.80 8.69
C PRO A 69 4.13 3.78 7.35
N ILE A 70 3.46 4.23 6.32
CA ILE A 70 3.95 4.24 4.94
C ILE A 70 5.33 4.89 4.81
N LEU A 71 5.61 5.92 5.60
CA LEU A 71 6.91 6.59 5.56
C LEU A 71 8.06 5.63 5.90
N LYS A 72 7.83 4.72 6.86
CA LYS A 72 8.85 3.71 7.19
C LYS A 72 8.98 2.67 6.12
N PHE A 73 7.89 2.33 5.45
CA PHE A 73 7.92 1.43 4.32
C PHE A 73 8.83 2.00 3.22
N GLU A 74 8.65 3.26 2.88
CA GLU A 74 9.48 3.93 1.89
C GLU A 74 10.95 3.89 2.27
N ARG A 75 11.27 4.14 3.54
CA ARG A 75 12.65 4.10 4.03
C ARG A 75 13.27 2.72 3.89
N ILE A 76 12.50 1.67 4.20
CA ILE A 76 12.98 0.30 4.06
C ILE A 76 13.27 -0.02 2.61
N LEU A 77 12.42 0.44 1.72
CA LEU A 77 12.61 0.23 0.29
C LEU A 77 13.93 0.83 -0.18
N TYR A 78 14.24 2.03 0.25
CA TYR A 78 15.51 2.68 -0.12
C TYR A 78 16.72 1.93 0.43
N GLN A 79 16.60 1.27 1.56
CA GLN A 79 17.71 0.50 2.13
C GLN A 79 18.01 -0.77 1.33
N HIS A 80 17.03 -1.28 0.60
CA HIS A 80 17.19 -2.50 -0.18
C HIS A 80 17.47 -2.26 -1.66
N LEU A 81 17.40 -1.02 -2.07
CA LEU A 81 17.75 -0.65 -3.43
C LEU A 81 19.22 -0.28 -3.55
#